data_d734f3ec0e37d40dd1931c5c89f27e9a
#
_entry.id   d734f3ec0e37d40dd1931c5c89f27e9a
#
_cell.length_a   1.000
_cell.length_b   1.000
_cell.length_c   1.000
_cell.angle_alpha   90.00
_cell.angle_beta   90.00
_cell.angle_gamma   90.00
#
_symmetry.space_group_name_H-M   'P 1'
#
loop_
_entity.id
_entity.type
_entity.pdbx_description
1 polymer ?
#
loop_
_entity_poly.entity_id
_entity_poly.type
_entity_poly.pdbx_seq_one_letter_code
_entity_poly.pdbx_strand_id
1 'polypeptide(L)'
;MAKHNRSGLWGAQERARKAMVHADKVRERAKRALRVAAARERSAARHDRHAETLEAHGAKRAAAAERRAAQLDRDAADVADAARER
;
A
#
# COMPACT_ATOMS: atom_id res chain seq x y z
N MET A 1 25.32 -16.12 40.35
CA MET A 1 25.96 -16.20 39.00
C MET A 1 24.99 -16.78 37.98
N ALA A 2 24.40 -17.93 38.25
CA ALA A 2 23.42 -18.52 37.32
C ALA A 2 22.20 -17.65 37.05
N LYS A 3 21.75 -16.87 38.05
CA LYS A 3 20.62 -15.93 37.89
C LYS A 3 20.91 -14.79 36.91
N HIS A 4 22.14 -14.25 36.88
CA HIS A 4 22.53 -13.18 35.95
C HIS A 4 22.54 -13.68 34.51
N ASN A 5 23.07 -14.88 34.26
CA ASN A 5 23.09 -15.46 32.91
C ASN A 5 21.69 -15.76 32.40
N ARG A 6 20.78 -16.24 33.26
CA ARG A 6 19.39 -16.48 32.91
C ARG A 6 18.66 -15.17 32.53
N SER A 7 18.84 -14.13 33.34
CA SER A 7 18.19 -12.82 33.06
C SER A 7 18.67 -12.20 31.74
N GLY A 8 20.00 -12.28 31.48
CA GLY A 8 20.57 -11.77 30.24
C GLY A 8 20.08 -12.53 29.02
N LEU A 9 20.06 -13.87 29.12
CA LEU A 9 19.60 -14.74 28.04
C LEU A 9 18.11 -14.55 27.77
N TRP A 10 17.30 -14.53 28.83
CA TRP A 10 15.86 -14.32 28.70
C TRP A 10 15.54 -12.94 28.12
N GLY A 11 16.25 -11.90 28.55
CA GLY A 11 16.10 -10.55 28.00
C GLY A 11 16.48 -10.49 26.51
N ALA A 12 17.54 -11.17 26.10
CA ALA A 12 17.95 -11.26 24.70
C ALA A 12 16.91 -11.97 23.86
N GLN A 13 16.35 -13.07 24.36
CA GLN A 13 15.28 -13.81 23.68
C GLN A 13 14.02 -12.96 23.54
N GLU A 14 13.66 -12.22 24.57
CA GLU A 14 12.48 -11.34 24.55
C GLU A 14 12.66 -10.21 23.55
N ARG A 15 13.86 -9.60 23.48
CA ARG A 15 14.18 -8.56 22.49
C ARG A 15 14.12 -9.12 21.06
N ALA A 16 14.65 -10.33 20.86
CA ALA A 16 14.61 -10.99 19.56
C ALA A 16 13.16 -11.27 19.13
N ARG A 17 12.33 -11.77 20.05
CA ARG A 17 10.92 -12.02 19.78
C ARG A 17 10.18 -10.75 19.41
N LYS A 18 10.39 -9.65 20.14
CA LYS A 18 9.79 -8.35 19.83
C LYS A 18 10.25 -7.81 18.48
N ALA A 19 11.53 -7.98 18.16
CA ALA A 19 12.07 -7.58 16.86
C ALA A 19 11.43 -8.38 15.71
N MET A 20 11.22 -9.68 15.90
CA MET A 20 10.55 -10.53 14.90
C MET A 20 9.09 -10.09 14.69
N VAL A 21 8.37 -9.84 15.77
CA VAL A 21 6.96 -9.37 15.71
C VAL A 21 6.90 -8.04 14.98
N HIS A 22 7.82 -7.12 15.27
CA HIS A 22 7.88 -5.82 14.60
C HIS A 22 8.17 -5.97 13.11
N ALA A 23 9.14 -6.81 12.75
CA ALA A 23 9.47 -7.08 11.36
C ALA A 23 8.29 -7.69 10.60
N ASP A 24 7.54 -8.60 11.23
CA ASP A 24 6.33 -9.17 10.64
C ASP A 24 5.26 -8.11 10.37
N LYS A 25 5.05 -7.21 11.32
CA LYS A 25 4.10 -6.09 11.16
C LYS A 25 4.49 -5.18 10.01
N VAL A 26 5.78 -4.86 9.89
CA VAL A 26 6.31 -4.03 8.80
C VAL A 26 6.06 -4.72 7.46
N ARG A 27 6.36 -6.01 7.34
CA ARG A 27 6.11 -6.77 6.12
C ARG A 27 4.63 -6.82 5.76
N GLU A 28 3.75 -7.00 6.74
CA GLU A 28 2.31 -7.02 6.50
C GLU A 28 1.78 -5.67 6.01
N ARG A 29 2.28 -4.57 6.59
CA ARG A 29 1.95 -3.22 6.11
C ARG A 29 2.39 -3.02 4.68
N ALA A 30 3.62 -3.44 4.34
CA ALA A 30 4.15 -3.33 2.98
C ALA A 30 3.30 -4.12 1.99
N LYS A 31 2.89 -5.34 2.33
CA LYS A 31 2.01 -6.17 1.50
C LYS A 31 0.65 -5.50 1.29
N ARG A 32 0.06 -4.94 2.35
CA ARG A 32 -1.21 -4.23 2.24
C ARG A 32 -1.09 -3.01 1.35
N ALA A 33 -0.02 -2.22 1.51
CA ALA A 33 0.24 -1.05 0.68
C ALA A 33 0.36 -1.42 -0.80
N LEU A 34 1.07 -2.52 -1.11
CA LEU A 34 1.18 -3.03 -2.48
C LEU A 34 -0.19 -3.42 -3.06
N ARG A 35 -1.02 -4.11 -2.27
CA ARG A 35 -2.37 -4.50 -2.72
C ARG A 35 -3.24 -3.28 -2.98
N VAL A 36 -3.19 -2.27 -2.12
CA VAL A 36 -3.95 -1.02 -2.29
C VAL A 36 -3.48 -0.30 -3.55
N ALA A 37 -2.17 -0.13 -3.73
CA ALA A 37 -1.61 0.52 -4.92
C ALA A 37 -2.03 -0.21 -6.20
N ALA A 38 -1.93 -1.53 -6.23
CA ALA A 38 -2.34 -2.33 -7.39
C ALA A 38 -3.84 -2.19 -7.68
N ALA A 39 -4.69 -2.19 -6.65
CA ALA A 39 -6.13 -2.00 -6.81
C ALA A 39 -6.46 -0.62 -7.37
N ARG A 40 -5.77 0.42 -6.91
CA ARG A 40 -5.94 1.79 -7.40
C ARG A 40 -5.50 1.94 -8.85
N GLU A 41 -4.38 1.31 -9.22
CA GLU A 41 -3.92 1.31 -10.62
C GLU A 41 -4.91 0.61 -11.54
N ARG A 42 -5.48 -0.52 -11.12
CA ARG A 42 -6.52 -1.20 -11.90
C ARG A 42 -7.77 -0.34 -12.05
N SER A 43 -8.18 0.35 -11.01
CA SER A 43 -9.31 1.28 -11.03
C SER A 43 -9.05 2.44 -11.98
N ALA A 44 -7.85 3.04 -11.92
CA ALA A 44 -7.44 4.11 -12.84
C ALA A 44 -7.51 3.66 -14.30
N ALA A 45 -7.02 2.46 -14.60
CA ALA A 45 -7.06 1.91 -15.95
C ALA A 45 -8.51 1.73 -16.45
N ARG A 46 -9.42 1.28 -15.57
CA ARG A 46 -10.84 1.17 -15.92
C ARG A 46 -11.46 2.52 -16.23
N HIS A 47 -11.17 3.54 -15.42
CA HIS A 47 -11.66 4.89 -15.63
C HIS A 47 -11.13 5.47 -16.94
N ASP A 48 -9.86 5.24 -17.27
CA ASP A 48 -9.28 5.70 -18.55
C ASP A 48 -9.94 5.02 -19.74
N ARG A 49 -10.18 3.71 -19.70
CA ARG A 49 -10.88 3.00 -20.77
C ARG A 49 -12.31 3.52 -20.95
N HIS A 50 -12.99 3.79 -19.85
CA HIS A 50 -14.34 4.34 -19.87
C HIS A 50 -14.33 5.76 -20.48
N ALA A 51 -13.32 6.57 -20.12
CA ALA A 51 -13.14 7.90 -20.70
C ALA A 51 -12.95 7.84 -22.21
N GLU A 52 -12.16 6.91 -22.72
CA GLU A 52 -11.97 6.72 -24.16
C GLU A 52 -13.29 6.39 -24.87
N THR A 53 -14.08 5.49 -24.27
CA THR A 53 -15.41 5.15 -24.80
C THR A 53 -16.33 6.36 -24.82
N LEU A 54 -16.38 7.14 -23.76
CA LEU A 54 -17.21 8.34 -23.65
C LEU A 54 -16.78 9.40 -24.67
N GLU A 55 -15.47 9.59 -24.88
CA GLU A 55 -14.98 10.52 -25.90
C GLU A 55 -15.39 10.08 -27.30
N ALA A 56 -15.30 8.79 -27.59
CA ALA A 56 -15.70 8.26 -28.90
C ALA A 56 -17.18 8.54 -29.19
N HIS A 57 -18.00 8.67 -28.15
CA HIS A 57 -19.43 9.02 -28.25
C HIS A 57 -19.71 10.51 -28.09
N GLY A 58 -18.67 11.35 -28.02
CA GLY A 58 -18.83 12.78 -27.89
C GLY A 58 -19.16 13.30 -26.48
N ALA A 59 -19.15 12.43 -25.48
CA ALA A 59 -19.46 12.79 -24.09
C ALA A 59 -18.22 13.35 -23.38
N LYS A 60 -17.76 14.51 -23.78
CA LYS A 60 -16.48 15.10 -23.33
C LYS A 60 -16.44 15.40 -21.83
N ARG A 61 -17.53 15.91 -21.26
CA ARG A 61 -17.58 16.22 -19.82
C ARG A 61 -17.51 14.97 -18.97
N ALA A 62 -18.25 13.93 -19.37
CA ALA A 62 -18.22 12.65 -18.67
C ALA A 62 -16.83 12.01 -18.78
N ALA A 63 -16.20 12.07 -19.96
CA ALA A 63 -14.84 11.59 -20.15
C ALA A 63 -13.84 12.32 -19.26
N ALA A 64 -13.95 13.63 -19.13
CA ALA A 64 -13.10 14.43 -18.25
C ALA A 64 -13.28 14.04 -16.78
N ALA A 65 -14.52 13.76 -16.35
CA ALA A 65 -14.79 13.29 -15.00
C ALA A 65 -14.14 11.93 -14.72
N GLU A 66 -14.20 11.01 -15.68
CA GLU A 66 -13.53 9.70 -15.57
C GLU A 66 -12.01 9.84 -15.49
N ARG A 67 -11.41 10.76 -16.24
CA ARG A 67 -9.97 11.02 -16.17
C ARG A 67 -9.57 11.63 -14.84
N ARG A 68 -10.38 12.49 -14.26
CA ARG A 68 -10.13 13.00 -12.91
C ARG A 68 -10.19 11.87 -11.88
N ALA A 69 -11.14 10.96 -12.01
CA ALA A 69 -11.24 9.79 -11.14
C ALA A 69 -10.00 8.89 -11.27
N ALA A 70 -9.51 8.68 -12.49
CA ALA A 70 -8.27 7.93 -12.74
C ALA A 70 -7.07 8.59 -12.07
N GLN A 71 -6.97 9.92 -12.15
CA GLN A 71 -5.87 10.65 -11.53
C GLN A 71 -5.91 10.56 -10.01
N LEU A 72 -7.10 10.64 -9.41
CA LEU A 72 -7.26 10.45 -7.96
C LEU A 72 -6.83 9.05 -7.52
N ASP A 73 -7.14 8.03 -8.31
CA ASP A 73 -6.68 6.66 -8.03
C ASP A 73 -5.16 6.55 -8.12
N ARG A 74 -4.53 7.19 -9.10
CA ARG A 74 -3.06 7.20 -9.23
C ARG A 74 -2.40 7.92 -8.07
N ASP A 75 -2.96 9.05 -7.64
CA ASP A 75 -2.46 9.78 -6.49
C ASP A 75 -2.56 8.93 -5.22
N ALA A 76 -3.66 8.21 -5.05
CA ALA A 76 -3.83 7.29 -3.93
C ALA A 76 -2.85 6.11 -3.99
N ALA A 77 -2.55 5.59 -5.19
CA ALA A 77 -1.55 4.55 -5.40
C ALA A 77 -0.15 5.04 -4.98
N ASP A 78 0.20 6.27 -5.37
CA ASP A 78 1.49 6.87 -5.02
C ASP A 78 1.63 7.04 -3.50
N VAL A 79 0.56 7.45 -2.81
CA VAL A 79 0.55 7.54 -1.35
C VAL A 79 0.76 6.18 -0.71
N ALA A 80 0.09 5.15 -1.23
CA ALA A 80 0.24 3.77 -0.72
C ALA A 80 1.66 3.24 -0.94
N ASP A 81 2.26 3.51 -2.11
CA ASP A 81 3.64 3.13 -2.40
C ASP A 81 4.63 3.85 -1.48
N ALA A 82 4.42 5.14 -1.22
CA ALA A 82 5.25 5.90 -0.29
C ALA A 82 5.16 5.34 1.14
N ALA A 83 3.96 4.92 1.57
CA ALA A 83 3.75 4.31 2.88
C ALA A 83 4.49 2.98 3.03
N ARG A 84 4.70 2.24 1.93
CA ARG A 84 5.46 0.99 1.93
C ARG A 84 6.93 1.19 2.31
N GLU A 85 7.49 2.35 1.97
CA GLU A 85 8.91 2.66 2.17
C GLU A 85 9.21 3.16 3.59
N ARG A 86 8.21 3.44 4.40
CA ARG A 86 8.37 3.87 5.79
C ARG A 86 8.42 2.65 6.71
#